data_62d189f200f37e66fc3385286a51d2ef
#
_entry.id   62d189f200f37e66fc3385286a51d2ef
#
_cell.length_a   1.000
_cell.length_b   1.000
_cell.length_c   1.000
_cell.angle_alpha   90.00
_cell.angle_beta   90.00
_cell.angle_gamma   90.00
#
_symmetry.space_group_name_H-M   'P 1'
#
loop_
_entity.id
_entity.type
_entity.pdbx_description
1 polymer ?
#
loop_
_entity_poly.entity_id
_entity_poly.type
_entity_poly.pdbx_seq_one_letter_code
_entity_poly.pdbx_strand_id
1 'polypeptide(L)'
;MTTAIILFQLAIVLTLIFIGARVGGIGFGIYGMVGVFILVFGFSLPPGKLPIDVMLIIVSVITAAASLQAAGGLDYLVGQAAKFLRRHPHHITFYGPLVTWLFCLVAGTAHTAYSLLPIISEIATSSKIRPERPLSVATIAASLGITGSPVSAATAAIISSNLLGAQSIGLKDVMLVCIPASFVAILVAAFVQNFVGKNLEDDPEYQRRVREGIINPNEDAMKMQVAESVTNPHAKRAVWAFLLGVALVVTFGLFPQLRPQFTIANQTQTLSMPETIEIIMMASAALILLVGKANVEHAVKGSVFGAGMNAMVAIFGIAWMGDTFFSGNLPFFQTHIATVVTQFPFLFAVALFFMSIMLFSQ
;
A
#
# COMPACT_ATOMS: atom_id res chain seq x y z
N MET A 1 7.13 -18.47 -32.29
CA MET A 1 8.44 -18.19 -31.65
C MET A 1 8.99 -19.49 -31.06
N THR A 2 10.30 -19.70 -31.10
CA THR A 2 10.92 -20.85 -30.41
C THR A 2 10.89 -20.65 -28.90
N THR A 3 10.69 -21.72 -28.13
CA THR A 3 10.71 -21.69 -26.65
C THR A 3 11.95 -20.98 -26.10
N ALA A 4 13.10 -21.12 -26.76
CA ALA A 4 14.35 -20.46 -26.36
C ALA A 4 14.25 -18.93 -26.42
N ILE A 5 13.57 -18.35 -27.42
CA ILE A 5 13.38 -16.90 -27.53
C ILE A 5 12.49 -16.40 -26.39
N ILE A 6 11.42 -17.13 -26.07
CA ILE A 6 10.49 -16.73 -24.98
C ILE A 6 11.18 -16.78 -23.63
N LEU A 7 12.00 -17.81 -23.38
CA LEU A 7 12.80 -17.89 -22.16
C LEU A 7 13.86 -16.78 -22.07
N PHE A 8 14.44 -16.37 -23.19
CA PHE A 8 15.37 -15.24 -23.23
C PHE A 8 14.66 -13.91 -22.96
N GLN A 9 13.47 -13.69 -23.53
CA GLN A 9 12.62 -12.54 -23.19
C GLN A 9 12.26 -12.50 -21.70
N LEU A 10 11.88 -13.66 -21.12
CA LEU A 10 11.59 -13.79 -19.70
C LEU A 10 12.82 -13.42 -18.84
N ALA A 11 14.02 -13.89 -19.23
CA ALA A 11 15.23 -13.55 -18.53
C ALA A 11 15.51 -12.04 -18.55
N ILE A 12 15.26 -11.37 -19.69
CA ILE A 12 15.36 -9.90 -19.78
C ILE A 12 14.36 -9.23 -18.83
N VAL A 13 13.09 -9.65 -18.84
CA VAL A 13 12.05 -9.09 -17.98
C VAL A 13 12.44 -9.22 -16.51
N LEU A 14 12.83 -10.42 -16.08
CA LEU A 14 13.25 -10.68 -14.69
C LEU A 14 14.49 -9.87 -14.29
N THR A 15 15.48 -9.76 -15.19
CA THR A 15 16.69 -8.95 -14.96
C THR A 15 16.35 -7.49 -14.76
N LEU A 16 15.48 -6.92 -15.59
CA LEU A 16 15.07 -5.51 -15.49
C LEU A 16 14.22 -5.24 -14.26
N ILE A 17 13.34 -6.17 -13.87
CA ILE A 17 12.63 -6.11 -12.58
C ILE A 17 13.63 -6.09 -11.43
N PHE A 18 14.61 -6.99 -11.44
CA PHE A 18 15.63 -7.07 -10.38
C PHE A 18 16.48 -5.80 -10.29
N ILE A 19 16.94 -5.26 -11.42
CA ILE A 19 17.69 -4.00 -11.46
C ILE A 19 16.82 -2.84 -10.96
N GLY A 20 15.59 -2.75 -11.46
CA GLY A 20 14.63 -1.73 -11.04
C GLY A 20 14.34 -1.75 -9.54
N ALA A 21 14.17 -2.96 -8.96
CA ALA A 21 13.98 -3.15 -7.53
C ALA A 21 15.22 -2.72 -6.72
N ARG A 22 16.43 -2.97 -7.24
CA ARG A 22 17.68 -2.52 -6.60
C ARG A 22 17.85 -1.01 -6.60
N VAL A 23 17.43 -0.33 -7.68
CA VAL A 23 17.50 1.13 -7.79
C VAL A 23 16.43 1.80 -6.91
N GLY A 24 15.24 1.19 -6.83
CA GLY A 24 14.14 1.69 -6.02
C GLY A 24 13.45 2.94 -6.60
N GLY A 25 12.41 3.40 -5.91
CA GLY A 25 11.64 4.60 -6.30
C GLY A 25 11.14 4.53 -7.75
N ILE A 26 11.27 5.62 -8.51
CA ILE A 26 10.87 5.67 -9.93
C ILE A 26 11.72 4.76 -10.81
N GLY A 27 12.91 4.34 -10.36
CA GLY A 27 13.79 3.44 -11.09
C GLY A 27 13.09 2.14 -11.47
N PHE A 28 12.23 1.63 -10.60
CA PHE A 28 11.46 0.42 -10.86
C PHE A 28 10.62 0.54 -12.14
N GLY A 29 9.93 1.66 -12.33
CA GLY A 29 9.14 1.91 -13.54
C GLY A 29 10.00 2.22 -14.77
N ILE A 30 11.10 2.97 -14.60
CA ILE A 30 12.00 3.32 -15.70
C ILE A 30 12.61 2.07 -16.32
N TYR A 31 13.10 1.12 -15.51
CA TYR A 31 13.62 -0.15 -16.03
C TYR A 31 12.52 -1.04 -16.61
N GLY A 32 11.28 -0.94 -16.12
CA GLY A 32 10.13 -1.53 -16.79
C GLY A 32 9.93 -1.00 -18.21
N MET A 33 10.04 0.32 -18.40
CA MET A 33 9.94 0.94 -19.73
C MET A 33 11.09 0.56 -20.66
N VAL A 34 12.30 0.40 -20.14
CA VAL A 34 13.41 -0.20 -20.91
C VAL A 34 13.05 -1.60 -21.39
N GLY A 35 12.37 -2.39 -20.55
CA GLY A 35 11.87 -3.70 -20.94
C GLY A 35 10.82 -3.65 -22.05
N VAL A 36 9.85 -2.74 -21.96
CA VAL A 36 8.89 -2.52 -23.05
C VAL A 36 9.62 -2.16 -24.34
N PHE A 37 10.60 -1.24 -24.29
CA PHE A 37 11.39 -0.86 -25.44
C PHE A 37 12.09 -2.06 -26.08
N ILE A 38 12.78 -2.89 -25.29
CA ILE A 38 13.49 -4.08 -25.79
C ILE A 38 12.50 -5.10 -26.39
N LEU A 39 11.38 -5.36 -25.72
CA LEU A 39 10.38 -6.33 -26.18
C LEU A 39 9.71 -5.87 -27.48
N VAL A 40 9.36 -4.60 -27.60
CA VAL A 40 8.69 -4.06 -28.79
C VAL A 40 9.65 -3.86 -29.96
N PHE A 41 10.75 -3.14 -29.75
CA PHE A 41 11.68 -2.78 -30.83
C PHE A 41 12.71 -3.88 -31.13
N GLY A 42 13.11 -4.67 -30.12
CA GLY A 42 14.09 -5.75 -30.29
C GLY A 42 13.47 -7.07 -30.75
N PHE A 43 12.29 -7.41 -30.22
CA PHE A 43 11.61 -8.69 -30.53
C PHE A 43 10.34 -8.55 -31.37
N SER A 44 9.97 -7.31 -31.73
CA SER A 44 8.74 -7.02 -32.50
C SER A 44 7.47 -7.55 -31.84
N LEU A 45 7.43 -7.59 -30.50
CA LEU A 45 6.20 -7.92 -29.80
C LEU A 45 5.22 -6.73 -29.89
N PRO A 46 3.92 -6.99 -30.06
CA PRO A 46 2.93 -5.91 -29.96
C PRO A 46 2.95 -5.33 -28.53
N PRO A 47 2.91 -3.99 -28.38
CA PRO A 47 2.84 -3.40 -27.06
C PRO A 47 1.56 -3.82 -26.36
N GLY A 48 1.68 -4.22 -25.10
CA GLY A 48 0.57 -4.60 -24.25
C GLY A 48 -0.37 -3.42 -23.92
N LYS A 49 -1.42 -3.68 -23.15
CA LYS A 49 -2.35 -2.66 -22.72
C LYS A 49 -1.75 -1.82 -21.58
N LEU A 50 -1.87 -0.52 -21.72
CA LEU A 50 -1.52 0.42 -20.65
C LEU A 50 -2.51 0.31 -19.47
N PRO A 51 -2.04 0.28 -18.23
CA PRO A 51 -2.89 0.23 -17.04
C PRO A 51 -3.45 1.62 -16.68
N ILE A 52 -4.14 2.29 -17.60
CA ILE A 52 -4.58 3.69 -17.47
C ILE A 52 -5.49 3.86 -16.26
N ASP A 53 -6.50 3.01 -16.12
CA ASP A 53 -7.46 3.08 -15.00
C ASP A 53 -6.73 3.01 -13.65
N VAL A 54 -5.77 2.09 -13.52
CA VAL A 54 -4.99 1.95 -12.30
C VAL A 54 -4.17 3.22 -12.00
N MET A 55 -3.57 3.81 -13.02
CA MET A 55 -2.78 5.04 -12.88
C MET A 55 -3.66 6.22 -12.45
N LEU A 56 -4.85 6.37 -13.04
CA LEU A 56 -5.80 7.44 -12.70
C LEU A 56 -6.37 7.27 -11.29
N ILE A 57 -6.69 6.05 -10.87
CA ILE A 57 -7.09 5.76 -9.49
C ILE A 57 -5.98 6.16 -8.52
N ILE A 58 -4.73 5.76 -8.79
CA ILE A 58 -3.59 6.10 -7.94
C ILE A 58 -3.45 7.61 -7.81
N VAL A 59 -3.47 8.35 -8.91
CA VAL A 59 -3.37 9.81 -8.89
C VAL A 59 -4.49 10.42 -8.04
N SER A 60 -5.72 9.96 -8.20
CA SER A 60 -6.88 10.49 -7.49
C SER A 60 -6.79 10.26 -5.98
N VAL A 61 -6.48 9.03 -5.59
CA VAL A 61 -6.36 8.65 -4.17
C VAL A 61 -5.20 9.37 -3.49
N ILE A 62 -4.05 9.43 -4.18
CA ILE A 62 -2.86 10.10 -3.65
C ILE A 62 -3.08 11.59 -3.49
N THR A 63 -3.79 12.20 -4.44
CA THR A 63 -4.13 13.63 -4.35
C THR A 63 -5.01 13.90 -3.12
N ALA A 64 -5.98 13.03 -2.83
CA ALA A 64 -6.79 13.14 -1.61
C ALA A 64 -5.96 12.95 -0.33
N ALA A 65 -5.10 11.94 -0.30
CA ALA A 65 -4.25 11.66 0.86
C ALA A 65 -3.19 12.76 1.08
N ALA A 66 -2.59 13.29 0.02
CA ALA A 66 -1.66 14.41 0.08
C ALA A 66 -2.35 15.72 0.53
N SER A 67 -3.60 15.94 0.08
CA SER A 67 -4.42 17.05 0.55
C SER A 67 -4.72 16.93 2.05
N LEU A 68 -5.00 15.71 2.53
CA LEU A 68 -5.16 15.42 3.96
C LEU A 68 -3.87 15.69 4.73
N GLN A 69 -2.70 15.29 4.20
CA GLN A 69 -1.40 15.58 4.78
C GLN A 69 -1.17 17.10 4.88
N ALA A 70 -1.39 17.83 3.80
CA ALA A 70 -1.22 19.28 3.76
C ALA A 70 -2.15 20.03 4.74
N ALA A 71 -3.33 19.48 4.99
CA ALA A 71 -4.28 20.00 5.97
C ALA A 71 -3.90 19.65 7.43
N GLY A 72 -2.80 18.92 7.67
CA GLY A 72 -2.42 18.42 9.00
C GLY A 72 -3.31 17.29 9.51
N GLY A 73 -4.14 16.70 8.64
CA GLY A 73 -5.08 15.65 9.02
C GLY A 73 -4.38 14.34 9.41
N LEU A 74 -3.26 14.02 8.77
CA LEU A 74 -2.45 12.85 9.15
C LEU A 74 -1.85 13.04 10.55
N ASP A 75 -1.30 14.20 10.85
CA ASP A 75 -0.73 14.52 12.17
C ASP A 75 -1.80 14.47 13.27
N TYR A 76 -3.01 14.97 12.97
CA TYR A 76 -4.16 14.85 13.88
C TYR A 76 -4.51 13.38 14.16
N LEU A 77 -4.59 12.54 13.13
CA LEU A 77 -4.87 11.10 13.29
C LEU A 77 -3.76 10.40 14.08
N VAL A 78 -2.50 10.71 13.79
CA VAL A 78 -1.33 10.19 14.51
C VAL A 78 -1.37 10.60 15.98
N GLY A 79 -1.74 11.85 16.27
CA GLY A 79 -1.93 12.32 17.64
C GLY A 79 -3.03 11.57 18.39
N GLN A 80 -4.15 11.23 17.73
CA GLN A 80 -5.21 10.40 18.35
C GLN A 80 -4.72 8.97 18.60
N ALA A 81 -4.00 8.39 17.64
CA ALA A 81 -3.41 7.06 17.79
C ALA A 81 -2.41 7.03 18.95
N ALA A 82 -1.54 8.02 19.05
CA ALA A 82 -0.58 8.15 20.16
C ALA A 82 -1.27 8.19 21.53
N LYS A 83 -2.35 8.98 21.65
CA LYS A 83 -3.15 9.03 22.89
C LYS A 83 -3.75 7.68 23.24
N PHE A 84 -4.26 6.94 22.24
CA PHE A 84 -4.80 5.60 22.46
C PHE A 84 -3.72 4.62 22.89
N LEU A 85 -2.59 4.58 22.17
CA LEU A 85 -1.48 3.66 22.46
C LEU A 85 -0.86 3.93 23.84
N ARG A 86 -0.67 5.21 24.23
CA ARG A 86 -0.16 5.60 25.55
C ARG A 86 -1.10 5.22 26.71
N ARG A 87 -2.39 5.01 26.44
CA ARG A 87 -3.32 4.49 27.48
C ARG A 87 -3.20 2.98 27.69
N HIS A 88 -2.63 2.26 26.74
CA HIS A 88 -2.52 0.80 26.78
C HIS A 88 -1.07 0.33 26.53
N PRO A 89 -0.08 0.82 27.29
CA PRO A 89 1.33 0.65 26.96
C PRO A 89 1.76 -0.84 27.07
N HIS A 90 1.22 -1.58 28.02
CA HIS A 90 1.55 -3.00 28.20
C HIS A 90 1.11 -3.91 27.04
N HIS A 91 0.17 -3.47 26.22
CA HIS A 91 -0.33 -4.21 25.07
C HIS A 91 0.18 -3.63 23.73
N ILE A 92 1.28 -2.87 23.77
CA ILE A 92 1.81 -2.19 22.58
C ILE A 92 2.17 -3.16 21.46
N THR A 93 2.57 -4.41 21.79
CA THR A 93 2.89 -5.45 20.79
C THR A 93 1.66 -5.84 19.95
N PHE A 94 0.45 -5.67 20.47
CA PHE A 94 -0.80 -5.90 19.74
C PHE A 94 -1.38 -4.61 19.14
N TYR A 95 -1.54 -3.58 19.98
CA TYR A 95 -2.21 -2.35 19.55
C TYR A 95 -1.37 -1.52 18.58
N GLY A 96 -0.05 -1.53 18.70
CA GLY A 96 0.83 -0.83 17.76
C GLY A 96 0.62 -1.30 16.31
N PRO A 97 0.78 -2.61 16.03
CA PRO A 97 0.52 -3.16 14.70
C PRO A 97 -0.92 -2.98 14.21
N LEU A 98 -1.92 -3.18 15.09
CA LEU A 98 -3.34 -3.02 14.69
C LEU A 98 -3.68 -1.58 14.31
N VAL A 99 -3.18 -0.61 15.06
CA VAL A 99 -3.35 0.81 14.73
C VAL A 99 -2.64 1.15 13.43
N THR A 100 -1.43 0.64 13.22
CA THR A 100 -0.68 0.83 11.98
C THR A 100 -1.43 0.24 10.79
N TRP A 101 -1.92 -0.99 10.92
CA TRP A 101 -2.74 -1.65 9.90
C TRP A 101 -4.00 -0.83 9.55
N LEU A 102 -4.74 -0.37 10.57
CA LEU A 102 -5.95 0.42 10.37
C LEU A 102 -5.64 1.75 9.65
N PHE A 103 -4.55 2.42 10.01
CA PHE A 103 -4.11 3.65 9.34
C PHE A 103 -3.80 3.39 7.86
N CYS A 104 -3.04 2.34 7.57
CA CYS A 104 -2.68 2.01 6.19
C CYS A 104 -3.90 1.52 5.38
N LEU A 105 -4.82 0.80 6.03
CA LEU A 105 -6.09 0.37 5.43
C LEU A 105 -6.95 1.59 5.01
N VAL A 106 -7.10 2.57 5.90
CA VAL A 106 -7.91 3.77 5.65
C VAL A 106 -7.21 4.74 4.69
N ALA A 107 -5.92 4.94 4.85
CA ALA A 107 -5.16 5.88 4.03
C ALA A 107 -4.77 5.33 2.63
N GLY A 108 -4.84 4.01 2.43
CA GLY A 108 -4.47 3.36 1.17
C GLY A 108 -2.97 3.36 0.87
N THR A 109 -2.13 3.69 1.88
CA THR A 109 -0.68 3.79 1.72
C THR A 109 0.06 3.35 2.99
N ALA A 110 1.19 2.62 2.83
CA ALA A 110 2.04 2.22 3.95
C ALA A 110 2.84 3.39 4.55
N HIS A 111 2.98 4.50 3.82
CA HIS A 111 3.79 5.63 4.28
C HIS A 111 3.27 6.27 5.58
N THR A 112 1.98 6.14 5.87
CA THR A 112 1.39 6.57 7.14
C THR A 112 1.96 5.85 8.35
N ALA A 113 2.49 4.64 8.18
CA ALA A 113 3.17 3.90 9.24
C ALA A 113 4.40 4.63 9.78
N TYR A 114 5.17 5.31 8.92
CA TYR A 114 6.39 6.01 9.34
C TYR A 114 6.16 7.03 10.44
N SER A 115 4.98 7.63 10.49
CA SER A 115 4.60 8.56 11.58
C SER A 115 4.24 7.84 12.88
N LEU A 116 3.88 6.57 12.84
CA LEU A 116 3.49 5.77 14.00
C LEU A 116 4.65 4.97 14.60
N LEU A 117 5.60 4.52 13.78
CA LEU A 117 6.71 3.68 14.24
C LEU A 117 7.53 4.32 15.36
N PRO A 118 7.91 5.62 15.33
CA PRO A 118 8.60 6.27 16.43
C PRO A 118 7.80 6.28 17.74
N ILE A 119 6.49 6.49 17.65
CA ILE A 119 5.59 6.50 18.81
C ILE A 119 5.47 5.10 19.44
N ILE A 120 5.35 4.06 18.58
CA ILE A 120 5.32 2.66 19.02
C ILE A 120 6.63 2.31 19.73
N SER A 121 7.77 2.75 19.16
CA SER A 121 9.10 2.53 19.75
C SER A 121 9.24 3.20 21.12
N GLU A 122 8.83 4.47 21.24
CA GLU A 122 8.84 5.23 22.50
C GLU A 122 8.02 4.52 23.58
N ILE A 123 6.77 4.15 23.25
CA ILE A 123 5.86 3.51 24.22
C ILE A 123 6.40 2.13 24.63
N ALA A 124 6.93 1.35 23.69
CA ALA A 124 7.52 0.06 24.00
C ALA A 124 8.72 0.22 24.95
N THR A 125 9.64 1.12 24.65
CA THR A 125 10.84 1.39 25.46
C THR A 125 10.47 1.87 26.86
N SER A 126 9.54 2.84 26.97
CA SER A 126 9.08 3.37 28.25
C SER A 126 8.36 2.31 29.12
N SER A 127 7.74 1.33 28.49
CA SER A 127 7.08 0.20 29.13
C SER A 127 7.99 -1.00 29.34
N LYS A 128 9.32 -0.87 29.07
CA LYS A 128 10.35 -1.90 29.18
C LYS A 128 10.11 -3.13 28.28
N ILE A 129 9.23 -2.98 27.29
CA ILE A 129 8.98 -3.96 26.25
C ILE A 129 10.03 -3.75 25.15
N ARG A 130 10.58 -4.85 24.63
CA ARG A 130 11.53 -4.83 23.53
C ARG A 130 10.89 -4.21 22.27
N PRO A 131 11.39 -3.04 21.75
CA PRO A 131 10.73 -2.31 20.67
C PRO A 131 10.64 -3.10 19.37
N GLU A 132 11.58 -3.99 19.11
CA GLU A 132 11.57 -4.84 17.91
C GLU A 132 10.32 -5.71 17.81
N ARG A 133 9.68 -6.08 18.94
CA ARG A 133 8.46 -6.87 18.94
C ARG A 133 7.30 -6.16 18.23
N PRO A 134 6.83 -4.98 18.71
CA PRO A 134 5.75 -4.27 18.04
C PRO A 134 6.18 -3.69 16.68
N LEU A 135 7.44 -3.25 16.52
CA LEU A 135 7.88 -2.61 15.27
C LEU A 135 7.95 -3.58 14.10
N SER A 136 8.46 -4.82 14.30
CA SER A 136 8.51 -5.82 13.23
C SER A 136 7.10 -6.18 12.73
N VAL A 137 6.16 -6.38 13.64
CA VAL A 137 4.77 -6.68 13.26
C VAL A 137 4.09 -5.45 12.65
N ALA A 138 4.34 -4.23 13.17
CA ALA A 138 3.76 -3.00 12.63
C ALA A 138 4.22 -2.71 11.19
N THR A 139 5.48 -3.01 10.88
CA THR A 139 6.02 -2.85 9.51
C THR A 139 5.32 -3.79 8.52
N ILE A 140 5.09 -5.04 8.91
CA ILE A 140 4.34 -6.01 8.09
C ILE A 140 2.86 -5.61 8.03
N ALA A 141 2.28 -5.18 9.15
CA ALA A 141 0.91 -4.72 9.24
C ALA A 141 0.60 -3.54 8.31
N ALA A 142 1.56 -2.63 8.11
CA ALA A 142 1.44 -1.54 7.15
C ALA A 142 1.20 -2.05 5.73
N SER A 143 1.98 -3.02 5.27
CA SER A 143 1.83 -3.63 3.95
C SER A 143 0.53 -4.44 3.83
N LEU A 144 0.16 -5.20 4.87
CA LEU A 144 -1.09 -5.95 4.91
C LEU A 144 -2.33 -5.02 4.91
N GLY A 145 -2.24 -3.84 5.52
CA GLY A 145 -3.31 -2.84 5.49
C GLY A 145 -3.64 -2.35 4.09
N ILE A 146 -2.62 -2.19 3.24
CA ILE A 146 -2.81 -1.74 1.85
C ILE A 146 -3.58 -2.78 1.03
N THR A 147 -3.32 -4.08 1.23
CA THR A 147 -3.92 -5.14 0.41
C THR A 147 -5.44 -5.22 0.58
N GLY A 148 -5.95 -4.81 1.74
CA GLY A 148 -7.40 -4.74 2.01
C GLY A 148 -8.01 -3.35 1.83
N SER A 149 -7.21 -2.34 1.53
CA SER A 149 -7.67 -0.96 1.46
C SER A 149 -8.52 -0.69 0.22
N PRO A 150 -9.72 -0.12 0.39
CA PRO A 150 -10.60 0.21 -0.74
C PRO A 150 -10.04 1.35 -1.63
N VAL A 151 -9.06 2.07 -1.13
CA VAL A 151 -8.47 3.24 -1.79
C VAL A 151 -6.98 3.04 -2.07
N SER A 152 -6.46 1.80 -2.06
CA SER A 152 -5.06 1.55 -2.37
C SER A 152 -4.83 1.29 -3.86
N ALA A 153 -3.63 1.62 -4.30
CA ALA A 153 -3.15 1.30 -5.64
C ALA A 153 -3.18 -0.21 -5.92
N ALA A 154 -2.84 -1.03 -4.92
CA ALA A 154 -2.83 -2.48 -5.04
C ALA A 154 -4.23 -3.05 -5.28
N THR A 155 -5.22 -2.62 -4.50
CA THR A 155 -6.62 -3.03 -4.67
C THR A 155 -7.18 -2.54 -6.01
N ALA A 156 -6.88 -1.29 -6.39
CA ALA A 156 -7.27 -0.74 -7.68
C ALA A 156 -6.72 -1.55 -8.85
N ALA A 157 -5.45 -1.96 -8.78
CA ALA A 157 -4.84 -2.79 -9.81
C ALA A 157 -5.53 -4.15 -9.92
N ILE A 158 -5.78 -4.82 -8.79
CA ILE A 158 -6.40 -6.16 -8.76
C ILE A 158 -7.82 -6.15 -9.34
N ILE A 159 -8.65 -5.14 -8.99
CA ILE A 159 -10.04 -5.05 -9.48
C ILE A 159 -10.16 -4.45 -10.88
N SER A 160 -9.05 -4.06 -11.51
CA SER A 160 -9.08 -3.51 -12.86
C SER A 160 -9.58 -4.53 -13.89
N SER A 161 -10.14 -4.04 -14.99
CA SER A 161 -10.66 -4.87 -16.08
C SER A 161 -9.61 -5.77 -16.74
N ASN A 162 -8.33 -5.43 -16.57
CA ASN A 162 -7.21 -6.20 -17.13
C ASN A 162 -6.76 -7.36 -16.24
N LEU A 163 -7.23 -7.43 -14.99
CA LEU A 163 -6.89 -8.48 -14.02
C LEU A 163 -8.16 -9.21 -13.54
N LEU A 164 -8.37 -9.26 -12.24
CA LEU A 164 -9.49 -10.00 -11.66
C LEU A 164 -10.87 -9.36 -11.94
N GLY A 165 -10.91 -8.08 -12.26
CA GLY A 165 -12.15 -7.40 -12.69
C GLY A 165 -12.76 -8.02 -13.94
N ALA A 166 -11.95 -8.59 -14.86
CA ALA A 166 -12.42 -9.33 -16.00
C ALA A 166 -13.19 -10.61 -15.62
N GLN A 167 -12.97 -11.14 -14.41
CA GLN A 167 -13.64 -12.31 -13.85
C GLN A 167 -14.78 -11.95 -12.89
N SER A 168 -15.26 -10.69 -12.94
CA SER A 168 -16.30 -10.16 -12.05
C SER A 168 -15.93 -10.11 -10.57
N ILE A 169 -14.64 -10.18 -10.22
CA ILE A 169 -14.15 -10.00 -8.88
C ILE A 169 -14.02 -8.51 -8.61
N GLY A 170 -14.81 -8.02 -7.67
CA GLY A 170 -14.90 -6.61 -7.35
C GLY A 170 -14.23 -6.23 -6.02
N LEU A 171 -14.34 -4.95 -5.67
CA LEU A 171 -13.81 -4.42 -4.42
C LEU A 171 -14.33 -5.19 -3.19
N LYS A 172 -15.63 -5.55 -3.20
CA LYS A 172 -16.25 -6.30 -2.11
C LYS A 172 -15.53 -7.62 -1.83
N ASP A 173 -15.22 -8.37 -2.89
CA ASP A 173 -14.62 -9.70 -2.79
C ASP A 173 -13.20 -9.61 -2.23
N VAL A 174 -12.42 -8.64 -2.71
CA VAL A 174 -11.07 -8.38 -2.20
C VAL A 174 -11.12 -7.99 -0.72
N MET A 175 -11.99 -7.07 -0.32
CA MET A 175 -12.10 -6.65 1.07
C MET A 175 -12.55 -7.77 2.00
N LEU A 176 -13.51 -8.60 1.58
CA LEU A 176 -14.01 -9.73 2.38
C LEU A 176 -12.94 -10.80 2.65
N VAL A 177 -11.97 -10.94 1.77
CA VAL A 177 -10.86 -11.88 1.96
C VAL A 177 -9.69 -11.22 2.67
N CYS A 178 -9.22 -10.07 2.18
CA CYS A 178 -7.98 -9.47 2.64
C CYS A 178 -8.09 -8.85 4.04
N ILE A 179 -9.23 -8.23 4.41
CA ILE A 179 -9.39 -7.60 5.72
C ILE A 179 -9.37 -8.64 6.84
N PRO A 180 -10.21 -9.70 6.84
CA PRO A 180 -10.17 -10.70 7.90
C PRO A 180 -8.85 -11.46 7.94
N ALA A 181 -8.30 -11.83 6.78
CA ALA A 181 -7.05 -12.57 6.70
C ALA A 181 -5.88 -11.77 7.28
N SER A 182 -5.74 -10.50 6.90
CA SER A 182 -4.69 -9.62 7.42
C SER A 182 -4.86 -9.33 8.91
N PHE A 183 -6.09 -9.12 9.38
CA PHE A 183 -6.38 -8.91 10.80
C PHE A 183 -5.96 -10.12 11.65
N VAL A 184 -6.34 -11.33 11.25
CA VAL A 184 -5.95 -12.56 11.94
C VAL A 184 -4.45 -12.77 11.88
N ALA A 185 -3.82 -12.55 10.72
CA ALA A 185 -2.37 -12.69 10.54
C ALA A 185 -1.59 -11.76 11.49
N ILE A 186 -2.03 -10.50 11.64
CA ILE A 186 -1.40 -9.54 12.56
C ILE A 186 -1.56 -9.98 14.02
N LEU A 187 -2.74 -10.47 14.43
CA LEU A 187 -2.95 -10.96 15.77
C LEU A 187 -2.06 -12.17 16.08
N VAL A 188 -1.95 -13.12 15.16
CA VAL A 188 -1.08 -14.29 15.31
C VAL A 188 0.38 -13.86 15.35
N ALA A 189 0.82 -12.98 14.47
CA ALA A 189 2.18 -12.46 14.45
C ALA A 189 2.52 -11.71 15.75
N ALA A 190 1.63 -10.85 16.25
CA ALA A 190 1.80 -10.14 17.52
C ALA A 190 1.86 -11.10 18.70
N PHE A 191 1.03 -12.14 18.70
CA PHE A 191 1.05 -13.20 19.73
C PHE A 191 2.40 -13.93 19.73
N VAL A 192 2.85 -14.41 18.58
CA VAL A 192 4.15 -15.10 18.47
C VAL A 192 5.29 -14.17 18.88
N GLN A 193 5.27 -12.92 18.39
CA GLN A 193 6.33 -11.96 18.66
C GLN A 193 6.42 -11.56 20.13
N ASN A 194 5.34 -11.69 20.88
CA ASN A 194 5.34 -11.40 22.32
C ASN A 194 6.27 -12.36 23.11
N PHE A 195 6.56 -13.53 22.55
CA PHE A 195 7.48 -14.53 23.16
C PHE A 195 8.90 -14.46 22.59
N VAL A 196 9.16 -13.61 21.59
CA VAL A 196 10.47 -13.49 20.95
C VAL A 196 11.36 -12.53 21.74
N GLY A 197 12.56 -12.97 22.07
CA GLY A 197 13.56 -12.18 22.80
C GLY A 197 13.20 -11.92 24.27
N LYS A 198 14.13 -11.30 25.00
CA LYS A 198 13.93 -10.90 26.41
C LYS A 198 13.38 -9.49 26.49
N ASN A 199 12.73 -9.15 27.60
CA ASN A 199 12.39 -7.78 27.92
C ASN A 199 13.65 -6.93 28.13
N LEU A 200 13.55 -5.60 28.02
CA LEU A 200 14.72 -4.71 28.14
C LEU A 200 15.40 -4.81 29.51
N GLU A 201 14.65 -5.10 30.57
CA GLU A 201 15.20 -5.30 31.90
C GLU A 201 16.08 -6.54 32.02
N ASP A 202 15.74 -7.60 31.27
CA ASP A 202 16.42 -8.89 31.29
C ASP A 202 17.45 -9.07 30.17
N ASP A 203 17.59 -8.05 29.28
CA ASP A 203 18.50 -8.08 28.13
C ASP A 203 19.90 -7.59 28.56
N PRO A 204 20.92 -8.47 28.58
CA PRO A 204 22.27 -8.11 29.04
C PRO A 204 22.92 -7.03 28.18
N GLU A 205 22.65 -7.03 26.86
CA GLU A 205 23.22 -6.07 25.93
C GLU A 205 22.61 -4.69 26.10
N TYR A 206 21.30 -4.60 26.28
CA TYR A 206 20.63 -3.35 26.58
C TYR A 206 21.14 -2.75 27.89
N GLN A 207 21.26 -3.58 28.94
CA GLN A 207 21.75 -3.15 30.25
C GLN A 207 23.23 -2.72 30.20
N ARG A 208 24.05 -3.35 29.36
CA ARG A 208 25.42 -2.93 29.10
C ARG A 208 25.47 -1.53 28.47
N ARG A 209 24.68 -1.29 27.40
CA ARG A 209 24.62 -0.01 26.70
C ARG A 209 24.12 1.14 27.58
N VAL A 210 23.17 0.86 28.47
CA VAL A 210 22.71 1.83 29.47
C VAL A 210 23.82 2.17 30.46
N ARG A 211 24.55 1.16 30.97
CA ARG A 211 25.69 1.36 31.88
C ARG A 211 26.86 2.12 31.23
N GLU A 212 27.11 1.89 29.96
CA GLU A 212 28.14 2.58 29.18
C GLU A 212 27.71 3.99 28.74
N GLY A 213 26.49 4.42 29.06
CA GLY A 213 25.96 5.73 28.70
C GLY A 213 25.66 5.90 27.20
N ILE A 214 25.66 4.80 26.43
CA ILE A 214 25.33 4.82 25.00
C ILE A 214 23.84 5.04 24.78
N ILE A 215 23.01 4.53 25.69
CA ILE A 215 21.55 4.71 25.69
C ILE A 215 21.19 5.42 26.98
N ASN A 216 20.49 6.55 26.85
CA ASN A 216 19.91 7.24 27.98
C ASN A 216 18.37 7.17 27.92
N PRO A 217 17.73 6.23 28.62
CA PRO A 217 16.29 5.99 28.51
C PRO A 217 15.41 7.21 28.77
N ASN A 218 15.91 8.15 29.62
CA ASN A 218 15.17 9.35 29.97
C ASN A 218 15.28 10.47 28.92
N GLU A 219 16.45 10.63 28.29
CA GLU A 219 16.64 11.65 27.24
C GLU A 219 15.98 11.22 25.92
N ASP A 220 16.03 9.95 25.59
CA ASP A 220 15.42 9.44 24.36
C ASP A 220 13.89 9.55 24.43
N ALA A 221 13.29 9.29 25.58
CA ALA A 221 11.87 9.53 25.82
C ALA A 221 11.48 11.02 25.74
N MET A 222 12.36 11.91 26.23
CA MET A 222 12.11 13.36 26.22
C MET A 222 12.25 13.97 24.82
N LYS A 223 13.21 13.52 24.01
CA LYS A 223 13.39 13.99 22.62
C LYS A 223 12.23 13.61 21.71
N MET A 224 11.59 12.48 21.96
CA MET A 224 10.43 12.02 21.19
C MET A 224 9.12 12.73 21.58
N GLN A 225 8.98 13.21 22.82
CA GLN A 225 7.79 13.99 23.26
C GLN A 225 7.70 15.39 22.62
N VAL A 226 8.81 15.96 22.16
CA VAL A 226 8.86 17.32 21.57
C VAL A 226 8.22 17.38 20.17
N ALA A 227 7.89 16.27 19.57
CA ALA A 227 7.20 16.21 18.27
C ALA A 227 5.65 16.33 18.37
N GLU A 228 5.11 17.02 19.38
CA GLU A 228 3.73 17.50 19.36
C GLU A 228 3.63 18.61 18.29
N SER A 229 3.34 18.19 17.06
CA SER A 229 3.12 19.07 15.92
C SER A 229 2.02 20.08 16.23
N VAL A 230 2.26 21.34 15.90
CA VAL A 230 1.25 22.39 15.89
C VAL A 230 0.13 21.95 14.96
N THR A 231 -0.92 21.40 15.52
CA THR A 231 -2.03 20.85 14.75
C THR A 231 -2.85 21.99 14.16
N ASN A 232 -3.02 22.00 12.85
CA ASN A 232 -3.94 22.94 12.20
C ASN A 232 -5.33 22.81 12.86
N PRO A 233 -5.96 23.90 13.32
CA PRO A 233 -7.29 23.83 13.96
C PRO A 233 -8.38 23.25 13.05
N HIS A 234 -8.15 23.23 11.74
CA HIS A 234 -9.05 22.66 10.75
C HIS A 234 -8.77 21.20 10.40
N ALA A 235 -7.67 20.61 10.91
CA ALA A 235 -7.24 19.23 10.60
C ALA A 235 -8.34 18.19 10.85
N LYS A 236 -9.09 18.32 11.94
CA LYS A 236 -10.24 17.44 12.24
C LYS A 236 -11.30 17.45 11.14
N ARG A 237 -11.60 18.61 10.55
CA ARG A 237 -12.59 18.73 9.46
C ARG A 237 -12.07 18.06 8.17
N ALA A 238 -10.79 18.24 7.89
CA ALA A 238 -10.12 17.57 6.76
C ALA A 238 -10.17 16.04 6.89
N VAL A 239 -9.95 15.51 8.11
CA VAL A 239 -10.09 14.06 8.38
C VAL A 239 -11.50 13.58 8.13
N TRP A 240 -12.54 14.29 8.58
CA TRP A 240 -13.91 13.88 8.34
C TRP A 240 -14.29 13.93 6.84
N ALA A 241 -13.79 14.92 6.09
CA ALA A 241 -13.97 15.00 4.65
C ALA A 241 -13.32 13.80 3.92
N PHE A 242 -12.11 13.42 4.33
CA PHE A 242 -11.42 12.25 3.81
C PHE A 242 -12.17 10.95 4.12
N LEU A 243 -12.56 10.75 5.39
CA LEU A 243 -13.31 9.57 5.82
C LEU A 243 -14.67 9.44 5.11
N LEU A 244 -15.33 10.57 4.83
CA LEU A 244 -16.55 10.59 4.02
C LEU A 244 -16.27 10.07 2.60
N GLY A 245 -15.20 10.53 1.95
CA GLY A 245 -14.80 10.04 0.64
C GLY A 245 -14.55 8.54 0.64
N VAL A 246 -13.77 8.03 1.61
CA VAL A 246 -13.52 6.60 1.77
C VAL A 246 -14.82 5.83 2.01
N ALA A 247 -15.70 6.33 2.86
CA ALA A 247 -17.00 5.70 3.14
C ALA A 247 -17.88 5.63 1.89
N LEU A 248 -17.89 6.66 1.05
CA LEU A 248 -18.59 6.65 -0.23
C LEU A 248 -18.01 5.61 -1.18
N VAL A 249 -16.69 5.54 -1.32
CA VAL A 249 -16.03 4.51 -2.15
C VAL A 249 -16.40 3.11 -1.69
N VAL A 250 -16.35 2.85 -0.38
CA VAL A 250 -16.77 1.56 0.20
C VAL A 250 -18.25 1.27 -0.08
N THR A 251 -19.12 2.25 0.12
CA THR A 251 -20.57 2.10 -0.11
C THR A 251 -20.86 1.72 -1.55
N PHE A 252 -20.30 2.43 -2.53
CA PHE A 252 -20.51 2.12 -3.95
C PHE A 252 -19.78 0.85 -4.41
N GLY A 253 -18.76 0.43 -3.69
CA GLY A 253 -18.08 -0.86 -3.90
C GLY A 253 -18.88 -2.04 -3.39
N LEU A 254 -19.50 -1.90 -2.19
CA LEU A 254 -20.35 -2.94 -1.59
C LEU A 254 -21.73 -3.04 -2.24
N PHE A 255 -22.27 -1.92 -2.72
CA PHE A 255 -23.59 -1.80 -3.32
C PHE A 255 -23.52 -1.22 -4.73
N PRO A 256 -23.09 -2.03 -5.74
CA PRO A 256 -22.96 -1.56 -7.12
C PRO A 256 -24.23 -0.94 -7.73
N GLN A 257 -25.40 -1.37 -7.25
CA GLN A 257 -26.70 -0.86 -7.67
C GLN A 257 -26.96 0.61 -7.29
N LEU A 258 -26.17 1.16 -6.35
CA LEU A 258 -26.26 2.57 -5.97
C LEU A 258 -25.45 3.48 -6.88
N ARG A 259 -24.58 2.91 -7.73
CA ARG A 259 -23.80 3.70 -8.69
C ARG A 259 -24.69 4.34 -9.74
N PRO A 260 -24.38 5.57 -10.16
CA PRO A 260 -25.15 6.25 -11.20
C PRO A 260 -25.25 5.42 -12.49
N GLN A 261 -26.41 5.46 -13.09
CA GLN A 261 -26.69 4.81 -14.39
C GLN A 261 -27.00 5.90 -15.42
N PHE A 262 -26.44 5.75 -16.60
CA PHE A 262 -26.61 6.69 -17.71
C PHE A 262 -27.12 5.94 -18.93
N THR A 263 -28.06 6.55 -19.66
CA THR A 263 -28.52 6.02 -20.94
C THR A 263 -27.80 6.74 -22.07
N ILE A 264 -26.86 6.06 -22.73
CA ILE A 264 -26.09 6.57 -23.86
C ILE A 264 -26.42 5.69 -25.06
N ALA A 265 -26.88 6.30 -26.18
CA ALA A 265 -27.22 5.57 -27.41
C ALA A 265 -28.19 4.38 -27.19
N ASN A 266 -29.22 4.56 -26.34
CA ASN A 266 -30.19 3.54 -25.94
C ASN A 266 -29.62 2.33 -25.16
N GLN A 267 -28.40 2.43 -24.67
CA GLN A 267 -27.83 1.42 -23.75
C GLN A 267 -27.66 2.02 -22.35
N THR A 268 -28.17 1.33 -21.35
CA THR A 268 -27.95 1.71 -19.95
C THR A 268 -26.59 1.23 -19.48
N GLN A 269 -25.71 2.15 -19.14
CA GLN A 269 -24.38 1.88 -18.59
C GLN A 269 -24.33 2.34 -17.13
N THR A 270 -23.80 1.49 -16.26
CA THR A 270 -23.53 1.83 -14.87
C THR A 270 -22.11 2.36 -14.75
N LEU A 271 -21.90 3.41 -13.97
CA LEU A 271 -20.57 3.96 -13.70
C LEU A 271 -19.64 2.84 -13.20
N SER A 272 -18.48 2.71 -13.82
CA SER A 272 -17.50 1.70 -13.42
C SER A 272 -16.92 1.98 -12.03
N MET A 273 -16.35 0.95 -11.37
CA MET A 273 -15.74 1.15 -10.05
C MET A 273 -14.48 2.02 -10.11
N PRO A 274 -13.59 1.88 -11.10
CA PRO A 274 -12.48 2.82 -11.32
C PRO A 274 -12.93 4.27 -11.36
N GLU A 275 -13.84 4.62 -12.27
CA GLU A 275 -14.37 5.99 -12.41
C GLU A 275 -15.04 6.49 -11.12
N THR A 276 -15.74 5.60 -10.40
CA THR A 276 -16.36 5.93 -9.11
C THR A 276 -15.30 6.35 -8.08
N ILE A 277 -14.19 5.61 -7.98
CA ILE A 277 -13.08 5.95 -7.07
C ILE A 277 -12.43 7.27 -7.48
N GLU A 278 -12.14 7.44 -8.77
CA GLU A 278 -11.49 8.63 -9.31
C GLU A 278 -12.29 9.90 -9.00
N ILE A 279 -13.58 9.90 -9.31
CA ILE A 279 -14.47 11.05 -9.10
C ILE A 279 -14.61 11.37 -7.60
N ILE A 280 -14.87 10.36 -6.77
CA ILE A 280 -15.08 10.58 -5.33
C ILE A 280 -13.79 11.07 -4.68
N MET A 281 -12.65 10.46 -4.98
CA MET A 281 -11.39 10.81 -4.31
C MET A 281 -10.89 12.19 -4.75
N MET A 282 -11.04 12.58 -6.03
CA MET A 282 -10.72 13.93 -6.49
C MET A 282 -11.65 14.98 -5.89
N ALA A 283 -12.96 14.71 -5.82
CA ALA A 283 -13.91 15.58 -5.16
C ALA A 283 -13.60 15.72 -3.66
N SER A 284 -13.21 14.61 -3.01
CA SER A 284 -12.77 14.61 -1.61
C SER A 284 -11.50 15.44 -1.41
N ALA A 285 -10.54 15.38 -2.33
CA ALA A 285 -9.33 16.22 -2.28
C ALA A 285 -9.70 17.71 -2.28
N ALA A 286 -10.60 18.13 -3.17
CA ALA A 286 -11.07 19.51 -3.21
C ALA A 286 -11.77 19.91 -1.91
N LEU A 287 -12.65 19.05 -1.37
CA LEU A 287 -13.33 19.30 -0.11
C LEU A 287 -12.34 19.41 1.05
N ILE A 288 -11.34 18.52 1.11
CA ILE A 288 -10.30 18.52 2.15
C ILE A 288 -9.52 19.84 2.14
N LEU A 289 -9.11 20.31 0.96
CA LEU A 289 -8.39 21.58 0.81
C LEU A 289 -9.23 22.77 1.28
N LEU A 290 -10.51 22.77 0.92
CA LEU A 290 -11.44 23.84 1.31
C LEU A 290 -11.70 23.86 2.82
N VAL A 291 -12.11 22.73 3.42
CA VAL A 291 -12.47 22.69 4.84
C VAL A 291 -11.26 22.69 5.76
N GLY A 292 -10.13 22.14 5.29
CA GLY A 292 -8.84 22.11 5.97
C GLY A 292 -8.04 23.40 5.85
N LYS A 293 -8.46 24.32 4.97
CA LYS A 293 -7.73 25.54 4.61
C LYS A 293 -6.26 25.28 4.31
N ALA A 294 -5.99 24.22 3.57
CA ALA A 294 -4.65 23.78 3.23
C ALA A 294 -4.13 24.44 1.94
N ASN A 295 -2.81 24.67 1.91
CA ASN A 295 -2.17 25.15 0.69
C ASN A 295 -1.90 23.99 -0.26
N VAL A 296 -2.33 24.12 -1.52
CA VAL A 296 -2.13 23.12 -2.59
C VAL A 296 -0.65 22.80 -2.82
N GLU A 297 0.24 23.80 -2.73
CA GLU A 297 1.67 23.56 -2.90
C GLU A 297 2.25 22.61 -1.83
N HIS A 298 1.73 22.68 -0.62
CA HIS A 298 2.15 21.77 0.46
C HIS A 298 1.69 20.32 0.18
N ALA A 299 0.56 20.13 -0.48
CA ALA A 299 0.10 18.80 -0.89
C ALA A 299 1.07 18.16 -1.89
N VAL A 300 1.49 18.90 -2.92
CA VAL A 300 2.41 18.40 -3.94
C VAL A 300 3.82 18.15 -3.38
N LYS A 301 4.29 18.99 -2.46
CA LYS A 301 5.60 18.86 -1.81
C LYS A 301 5.61 17.80 -0.69
N GLY A 302 4.46 17.29 -0.29
CA GLY A 302 4.30 16.30 0.77
C GLY A 302 4.89 14.93 0.40
N SER A 303 5.33 14.20 1.41
CA SER A 303 5.92 12.86 1.24
C SER A 303 4.92 11.85 0.64
N VAL A 304 3.64 11.99 0.96
CA VAL A 304 2.58 11.11 0.44
C VAL A 304 2.43 11.26 -1.08
N PHE A 305 2.45 12.50 -1.59
CA PHE A 305 2.36 12.73 -3.03
C PHE A 305 3.56 12.15 -3.79
N GLY A 306 4.78 12.42 -3.31
CA GLY A 306 6.00 11.86 -3.91
C GLY A 306 6.03 10.35 -3.93
N ALA A 307 5.65 9.72 -2.81
CA ALA A 307 5.56 8.27 -2.72
C ALA A 307 4.54 7.67 -3.69
N GLY A 308 3.41 8.31 -3.83
CA GLY A 308 2.38 7.87 -4.75
C GLY A 308 2.76 8.04 -6.20
N MET A 309 3.42 9.13 -6.56
CA MET A 309 3.96 9.31 -7.91
C MET A 309 5.01 8.24 -8.24
N ASN A 310 5.85 7.84 -7.26
CA ASN A 310 6.77 6.72 -7.44
C ASN A 310 6.01 5.41 -7.75
N ALA A 311 4.92 5.13 -7.02
CA ALA A 311 4.09 3.94 -7.26
C ALA A 311 3.42 4.00 -8.66
N MET A 312 2.92 5.17 -9.07
CA MET A 312 2.32 5.35 -10.40
C MET A 312 3.34 5.05 -11.51
N VAL A 313 4.54 5.61 -11.42
CA VAL A 313 5.60 5.38 -12.42
C VAL A 313 6.04 3.91 -12.41
N ALA A 314 6.13 3.27 -11.24
CA ALA A 314 6.47 1.86 -11.11
C ALA A 314 5.43 0.98 -11.82
N ILE A 315 4.14 1.21 -11.59
CA ILE A 315 3.06 0.45 -12.24
C ILE A 315 3.04 0.71 -13.74
N PHE A 316 3.20 1.98 -14.16
CA PHE A 316 3.29 2.32 -15.57
C PHE A 316 4.33 1.47 -16.30
N GLY A 317 5.56 1.40 -15.79
CA GLY A 317 6.64 0.65 -16.45
C GLY A 317 6.51 -0.87 -16.32
N ILE A 318 6.38 -1.38 -15.10
CA ILE A 318 6.42 -2.83 -14.84
C ILE A 318 5.15 -3.54 -15.34
N ALA A 319 3.96 -2.97 -15.09
CA ALA A 319 2.73 -3.60 -15.53
C ALA A 319 2.64 -3.62 -17.06
N TRP A 320 3.04 -2.53 -17.71
CA TRP A 320 3.07 -2.49 -19.18
C TRP A 320 4.09 -3.45 -19.78
N MET A 321 5.29 -3.57 -19.18
CA MET A 321 6.28 -4.57 -19.58
C MET A 321 5.74 -6.00 -19.43
N GLY A 322 5.13 -6.28 -18.28
CA GLY A 322 4.52 -7.58 -18.00
C GLY A 322 3.43 -7.92 -19.01
N ASP A 323 2.49 -7.00 -19.25
CA ASP A 323 1.42 -7.22 -20.22
C ASP A 323 1.95 -7.37 -21.65
N THR A 324 2.96 -6.59 -22.04
CA THR A 324 3.63 -6.73 -23.34
C THR A 324 4.24 -8.13 -23.52
N PHE A 325 4.92 -8.63 -22.48
CA PHE A 325 5.52 -9.96 -22.51
C PHE A 325 4.48 -11.07 -22.56
N PHE A 326 3.48 -11.02 -21.67
CA PHE A 326 2.46 -12.07 -21.59
C PHE A 326 1.53 -12.08 -22.80
N SER A 327 1.02 -10.93 -23.23
CA SER A 327 0.13 -10.82 -24.39
C SER A 327 0.83 -11.19 -25.67
N GLY A 328 2.10 -10.80 -25.83
CA GLY A 328 2.91 -11.17 -27.00
C GLY A 328 3.26 -12.65 -27.08
N ASN A 329 3.23 -13.38 -25.97
CA ASN A 329 3.54 -14.80 -25.88
C ASN A 329 2.34 -15.65 -25.41
N LEU A 330 1.13 -15.14 -25.51
CA LEU A 330 -0.09 -15.77 -25.01
C LEU A 330 -0.29 -17.23 -25.48
N PRO A 331 -0.07 -17.60 -26.76
CA PRO A 331 -0.22 -18.98 -27.22
C PRO A 331 0.71 -19.97 -26.49
N PHE A 332 1.95 -19.53 -26.18
CA PHE A 332 2.88 -20.36 -25.43
C PHE A 332 2.39 -20.62 -24.00
N PHE A 333 1.91 -19.59 -23.33
CA PHE A 333 1.41 -19.72 -21.95
C PHE A 333 0.15 -20.58 -21.89
N GLN A 334 -0.77 -20.41 -22.83
CA GLN A 334 -1.98 -21.25 -22.93
C GLN A 334 -1.66 -22.71 -23.14
N THR A 335 -0.66 -23.04 -23.93
CA THR A 335 -0.32 -24.42 -24.25
C THR A 335 0.47 -25.12 -23.13
N HIS A 336 1.40 -24.42 -22.48
CA HIS A 336 2.37 -25.06 -21.56
C HIS A 336 2.08 -24.81 -20.09
N ILE A 337 1.50 -23.68 -19.72
CA ILE A 337 1.31 -23.30 -18.31
C ILE A 337 -0.11 -23.56 -17.84
N ALA A 338 -1.12 -23.35 -18.67
CA ALA A 338 -2.51 -23.55 -18.27
C ALA A 338 -2.76 -24.98 -17.75
N THR A 339 -2.15 -25.98 -18.37
CA THR A 339 -2.27 -27.39 -17.95
C THR A 339 -1.64 -27.62 -16.57
N VAL A 340 -0.47 -27.03 -16.30
CA VAL A 340 0.22 -27.19 -15.01
C VAL A 340 -0.54 -26.46 -13.89
N VAL A 341 -1.02 -25.24 -14.16
CA VAL A 341 -1.76 -24.45 -13.16
C VAL A 341 -3.12 -25.07 -12.84
N THR A 342 -3.81 -25.65 -13.83
CA THR A 342 -5.10 -26.32 -13.60
C THR A 342 -4.95 -27.64 -12.85
N GLN A 343 -3.88 -28.39 -13.10
CA GLN A 343 -3.60 -29.65 -12.40
C GLN A 343 -3.05 -29.45 -11.00
N PHE A 344 -2.26 -28.41 -10.78
CA PHE A 344 -1.58 -28.12 -9.51
C PHE A 344 -1.72 -26.65 -9.10
N PRO A 345 -2.91 -26.18 -8.71
CA PRO A 345 -3.15 -24.76 -8.37
C PRO A 345 -2.22 -24.23 -7.25
N PHE A 346 -1.78 -25.11 -6.35
CA PHE A 346 -0.88 -24.73 -5.25
C PHE A 346 0.52 -24.29 -5.74
N LEU A 347 0.99 -24.83 -6.89
CA LEU A 347 2.27 -24.40 -7.47
C LEU A 347 2.24 -22.93 -7.87
N PHE A 348 1.09 -22.43 -8.33
CA PHE A 348 0.92 -21.00 -8.62
C PHE A 348 1.03 -20.16 -7.35
N ALA A 349 0.39 -20.59 -6.25
CA ALA A 349 0.48 -19.90 -4.97
C ALA A 349 1.92 -19.89 -4.43
N VAL A 350 2.64 -21.01 -4.55
CA VAL A 350 4.05 -21.12 -4.16
C VAL A 350 4.93 -20.21 -5.02
N ALA A 351 4.72 -20.17 -6.32
CA ALA A 351 5.47 -19.29 -7.24
C ALA A 351 5.23 -17.82 -6.92
N LEU A 352 3.97 -17.40 -6.68
CA LEU A 352 3.64 -16.05 -6.25
C LEU A 352 4.29 -15.68 -4.91
N PHE A 353 4.31 -16.61 -3.96
CA PHE A 353 4.96 -16.41 -2.67
C PHE A 353 6.46 -16.12 -2.82
N PHE A 354 7.17 -16.95 -3.58
CA PHE A 354 8.60 -16.73 -3.83
C PHE A 354 8.86 -15.45 -4.65
N MET A 355 8.03 -15.15 -5.64
CA MET A 355 8.13 -13.90 -6.40
C MET A 355 7.94 -12.67 -5.50
N SER A 356 6.97 -12.69 -4.60
CA SER A 356 6.72 -11.57 -3.67
C SER A 356 7.91 -11.33 -2.73
N ILE A 357 8.57 -12.41 -2.27
CA ILE A 357 9.80 -12.29 -1.46
C ILE A 357 10.93 -11.66 -2.26
N MET A 358 11.12 -12.07 -3.53
CA MET A 358 12.18 -11.53 -4.39
C MET A 358 11.95 -10.07 -4.78
N LEU A 359 10.71 -9.68 -5.02
CA LEU A 359 10.38 -8.34 -5.46
C LEU A 359 10.37 -7.33 -4.30
N PHE A 360 10.15 -7.79 -3.07
CA PHE A 360 10.05 -6.97 -1.84
C PHE A 360 9.51 -5.56 -2.12
N SER A 361 8.48 -5.46 -2.94
CA SER A 361 7.84 -4.22 -3.31
C SER A 361 6.47 -4.13 -2.65
N GLN A 362 6.14 -2.93 -2.25
CA GLN A 362 4.84 -2.60 -1.66
C GLN A 362 3.71 -2.85 -2.64
#